data_3795a510518e73c02fe3d765205b5816
#
_entry.id   3795a510518e73c02fe3d765205b5816
#
_cell.length_a   1.000
_cell.length_b   1.000
_cell.length_c   1.000
_cell.angle_alpha   90.00
_cell.angle_beta   90.00
_cell.angle_gamma   90.00
#
_symmetry.space_group_name_H-M   'P 1'
#
loop_
_entity.id
_entity.type
_entity.pdbx_description
1 polymer ?
#
loop_
_entity_poly.entity_id
_entity_poly.type
_entity_poly.pdbx_seq_one_letter_code
_entity_poly.pdbx_strand_id
1 'polypeptide(L)'
;MDVYVRQNDSLWYYSQLFKVNYQLIIDSNRGADPQALMIGQQIKIPGFTSSAYKIKQGDSLWAIAKTRNLTLDALFVVNPTLNPNALQVGQTIYIPLRITWRLIQGNQQYDYKALLADMGRLKTIYPFIQTSPIGHSVLNRDIPEVLIGKGDKRIHYNGSFHANEWITTPVIMTFLNDYLLAITNQTEIRGLALLPYYQRTLLSIVPMVNPDGVELVQNGPPADETMRARLVGWNNGSEDFSGWKANINGVDLNDQFPAKWELEQARNMVNEPGPANYSGTGPLTQPEAIAMANLTRRRDFARVLAFHTQGEVIYWGFEDMEPPESETIVNEFARVSGYEPVKSANSYAGYKDWYIQDWRRPGFTVELGRGTNPLPISQFDEIYQKSLGIFLAGLYM
;
A
#
# COMPACT_ATOMS: atom_id res chain seq x y z
N MET A 1 9.79 -14.69 9.33
CA MET A 1 10.16 -15.88 10.13
C MET A 1 11.38 -15.56 10.96
N ASP A 2 11.45 -16.09 12.19
CA ASP A 2 12.57 -15.84 13.08
C ASP A 2 13.53 -17.04 13.09
N VAL A 3 14.83 -16.74 13.19
CA VAL A 3 15.92 -17.70 13.43
C VAL A 3 16.76 -17.22 14.62
N TYR A 4 17.49 -18.14 15.25
CA TYR A 4 18.33 -17.82 16.41
C TYR A 4 19.79 -17.99 16.07
N VAL A 5 20.58 -16.95 16.36
CA VAL A 5 22.02 -16.88 16.06
C VAL A 5 22.77 -17.97 16.82
N ARG A 6 23.55 -18.77 16.10
CA ARG A 6 24.49 -19.75 16.63
C ARG A 6 25.91 -19.22 16.51
N GLN A 7 26.86 -19.94 17.09
CA GLN A 7 28.27 -19.62 16.95
C GLN A 7 28.66 -19.58 15.45
N ASN A 8 29.34 -18.49 15.02
CA ASN A 8 29.79 -18.22 13.65
C ASN A 8 28.67 -17.91 12.65
N ASP A 9 27.41 -17.81 13.03
CA ASP A 9 26.35 -17.34 12.15
C ASP A 9 26.53 -15.83 11.85
N SER A 10 26.10 -15.41 10.66
CA SER A 10 26.09 -14.01 10.22
C SER A 10 24.85 -13.70 9.38
N LEU A 11 24.49 -12.44 9.22
CA LEU A 11 23.40 -12.05 8.32
C LEU A 11 23.68 -12.46 6.86
N TRP A 12 24.97 -12.45 6.46
CA TRP A 12 25.37 -12.92 5.13
C TRP A 12 25.12 -14.42 4.99
N TYR A 13 25.47 -15.23 6.01
CA TYR A 13 25.20 -16.66 6.04
C TYR A 13 23.70 -16.93 5.86
N TYR A 14 22.84 -16.24 6.59
CA TYR A 14 21.40 -16.38 6.44
C TYR A 14 20.89 -15.98 5.06
N SER A 15 21.51 -14.96 4.42
CA SER A 15 21.16 -14.59 3.05
C SER A 15 21.41 -15.72 2.05
N GLN A 16 22.52 -16.46 2.21
CA GLN A 16 22.84 -17.61 1.39
C GLN A 16 21.93 -18.82 1.71
N LEU A 17 21.74 -19.08 2.99
CA LEU A 17 20.92 -20.21 3.47
C LEU A 17 19.49 -20.14 2.97
N PHE A 18 18.88 -18.96 3.03
CA PHE A 18 17.50 -18.72 2.64
C PHE A 18 17.35 -18.13 1.22
N LYS A 19 18.45 -17.88 0.51
CA LYS A 19 18.46 -17.24 -0.81
C LYS A 19 17.59 -15.99 -0.85
N VAL A 20 17.77 -15.10 0.13
CA VAL A 20 17.16 -13.77 0.23
C VAL A 20 18.25 -12.74 0.07
N ASN A 21 17.97 -11.64 -0.61
CA ASN A 21 18.95 -10.59 -0.78
C ASN A 21 19.45 -10.09 0.58
N TYR A 22 20.77 -9.97 0.73
CA TYR A 22 21.44 -9.58 1.97
C TYR A 22 20.93 -8.25 2.53
N GLN A 23 20.67 -7.26 1.67
CA GLN A 23 20.17 -5.97 2.09
C GLN A 23 18.77 -6.05 2.73
N LEU A 24 17.88 -6.91 2.20
CA LEU A 24 16.56 -7.12 2.80
C LEU A 24 16.63 -7.74 4.20
N ILE A 25 17.63 -8.58 4.44
CA ILE A 25 17.86 -9.14 5.80
C ILE A 25 18.36 -8.04 6.75
N ILE A 26 19.33 -7.22 6.33
CA ILE A 26 19.79 -6.07 7.12
C ILE A 26 18.61 -5.15 7.46
N ASP A 27 17.84 -4.74 6.46
CA ASP A 27 16.73 -3.80 6.61
C ASP A 27 15.56 -4.39 7.45
N SER A 28 15.45 -5.73 7.53
CA SER A 28 14.53 -6.44 8.42
C SER A 28 15.00 -6.48 9.88
N ASN A 29 16.28 -6.20 10.13
CA ASN A 29 16.93 -6.34 11.44
C ASN A 29 17.71 -5.07 11.83
N ARG A 30 17.10 -3.91 11.65
CA ARG A 30 17.74 -2.58 11.84
C ARG A 30 18.35 -2.35 13.23
N GLY A 31 17.94 -3.13 14.24
CA GLY A 31 18.51 -3.07 15.59
C GLY A 31 19.69 -4.02 15.83
N ALA A 32 20.06 -4.85 14.84
CA ALA A 32 21.19 -5.78 14.95
C ALA A 32 22.44 -5.19 14.29
N ASP A 33 23.58 -5.33 14.95
CA ASP A 33 24.86 -5.02 14.33
C ASP A 33 25.25 -6.18 13.39
N PRO A 34 25.35 -5.96 12.07
CA PRO A 34 25.69 -7.02 11.13
C PRO A 34 27.06 -7.67 11.36
N GLN A 35 27.96 -6.95 12.08
CA GLN A 35 29.33 -7.42 12.36
C GLN A 35 29.47 -8.07 13.73
N ALA A 36 28.47 -7.92 14.62
CA ALA A 36 28.55 -8.36 16.01
C ALA A 36 27.25 -9.00 16.49
N LEU A 37 26.83 -10.10 15.83
CA LEU A 37 25.64 -10.87 16.26
C LEU A 37 25.93 -11.62 17.56
N MET A 38 25.00 -11.60 18.50
CA MET A 38 25.11 -12.35 19.76
C MET A 38 24.47 -13.74 19.62
N ILE A 39 25.12 -14.76 20.18
CA ILE A 39 24.54 -16.11 20.23
C ILE A 39 23.18 -16.07 20.96
N GLY A 40 22.16 -16.68 20.35
CA GLY A 40 20.78 -16.66 20.82
C GLY A 40 19.98 -15.43 20.39
N GLN A 41 20.59 -14.43 19.76
CA GLN A 41 19.89 -13.27 19.20
C GLN A 41 18.89 -13.72 18.14
N GLN A 42 17.70 -13.14 18.18
CA GLN A 42 16.65 -13.40 17.18
C GLN A 42 16.87 -12.53 15.93
N ILE A 43 16.87 -13.17 14.76
CA ILE A 43 17.02 -12.55 13.44
C ILE A 43 15.81 -12.87 12.58
N LYS A 44 15.23 -11.87 11.97
CA LYS A 44 14.08 -11.97 11.06
C LYS A 44 14.53 -12.27 9.64
N ILE A 45 13.97 -13.32 9.05
CA ILE A 45 14.18 -13.68 7.65
C ILE A 45 12.94 -13.29 6.86
N PRO A 46 13.01 -12.25 5.99
CA PRO A 46 11.86 -11.78 5.22
C PRO A 46 11.45 -12.75 4.12
N GLY A 47 10.16 -12.74 3.75
CA GLY A 47 9.61 -13.61 2.72
C GLY A 47 9.42 -15.05 3.16
N PHE A 48 9.53 -15.34 4.47
CA PHE A 48 9.33 -16.66 5.04
C PHE A 48 8.36 -16.64 6.22
N THR A 49 7.68 -17.77 6.40
CA THR A 49 6.97 -18.14 7.62
C THR A 49 7.47 -19.50 8.10
N SER A 50 7.01 -19.95 9.25
CA SER A 50 7.28 -21.32 9.74
C SER A 50 5.97 -22.09 9.86
N SER A 51 6.03 -23.39 9.50
CA SER A 51 4.92 -24.32 9.63
C SER A 51 5.24 -25.38 10.68
N ALA A 52 4.35 -25.60 11.62
CA ALA A 52 4.50 -26.66 12.61
C ALA A 52 4.31 -28.04 11.94
N TYR A 53 5.22 -28.96 12.21
CA TYR A 53 5.19 -30.32 11.70
C TYR A 53 5.38 -31.31 12.84
N LYS A 54 4.51 -32.30 12.93
CA LYS A 54 4.67 -33.44 13.90
C LYS A 54 5.44 -34.58 13.27
N ILE A 55 6.55 -34.96 13.89
CA ILE A 55 7.38 -36.10 13.48
C ILE A 55 6.54 -37.36 13.43
N LYS A 56 6.64 -38.11 12.33
CA LYS A 56 5.95 -39.37 12.09
C LYS A 56 6.95 -40.53 12.20
N GLN A 57 6.44 -41.75 12.36
CA GLN A 57 7.27 -42.94 12.33
C GLN A 57 8.01 -43.09 10.99
N GLY A 58 9.31 -43.28 11.04
CA GLY A 58 10.18 -43.38 9.87
C GLY A 58 10.70 -42.03 9.34
N ASP A 59 10.30 -40.90 9.93
CA ASP A 59 10.85 -39.59 9.56
C ASP A 59 12.32 -39.48 9.96
N SER A 60 13.07 -38.76 9.11
CA SER A 60 14.39 -38.22 9.44
C SER A 60 14.45 -36.75 9.03
N LEU A 61 15.23 -35.96 9.74
CA LEU A 61 15.38 -34.52 9.38
C LEU A 61 15.90 -34.35 7.96
N TRP A 62 16.76 -35.26 7.50
CA TRP A 62 17.27 -35.23 6.13
C TRP A 62 16.14 -35.44 5.10
N ALA A 63 15.26 -36.43 5.31
CA ALA A 63 14.13 -36.70 4.42
C ALA A 63 13.14 -35.54 4.45
N ILE A 64 12.85 -34.99 5.63
CA ILE A 64 11.98 -33.80 5.80
C ILE A 64 12.54 -32.59 5.06
N ALA A 65 13.84 -32.33 5.17
CA ALA A 65 14.49 -31.23 4.46
C ALA A 65 14.46 -31.45 2.95
N LYS A 66 14.88 -32.64 2.49
CA LYS A 66 14.98 -32.97 1.07
C LYS A 66 13.63 -32.84 0.34
N THR A 67 12.55 -33.39 0.93
CA THR A 67 11.20 -33.33 0.33
C THR A 67 10.63 -31.92 0.21
N ARG A 68 11.22 -30.95 0.92
CA ARG A 68 10.82 -29.53 0.94
C ARG A 68 11.84 -28.59 0.29
N ASN A 69 12.84 -29.19 -0.39
CA ASN A 69 13.94 -28.45 -1.01
C ASN A 69 14.66 -27.49 -0.04
N LEU A 70 14.84 -27.93 1.20
CA LEU A 70 15.57 -27.22 2.26
C LEU A 70 16.91 -27.89 2.52
N THR A 71 17.86 -27.16 3.07
CA THR A 71 19.04 -27.73 3.70
C THR A 71 18.71 -28.21 5.10
N LEU A 72 19.44 -29.18 5.63
CA LEU A 72 19.31 -29.56 7.04
C LEU A 72 19.52 -28.39 7.98
N ASP A 73 20.44 -27.51 7.63
CA ASP A 73 20.78 -26.37 8.46
C ASP A 73 19.64 -25.35 8.54
N ALA A 74 18.83 -25.21 7.47
CA ALA A 74 17.62 -24.40 7.51
C ALA A 74 16.59 -24.91 8.54
N LEU A 75 16.56 -26.22 8.83
CA LEU A 75 15.75 -26.76 9.92
C LEU A 75 16.35 -26.45 11.28
N PHE A 76 17.67 -26.55 11.42
CA PHE A 76 18.31 -26.31 12.72
C PHE A 76 18.21 -24.86 13.20
N VAL A 77 18.35 -23.88 12.31
CA VAL A 77 18.27 -22.44 12.70
C VAL A 77 16.90 -22.02 13.20
N VAL A 78 15.83 -22.73 12.82
CA VAL A 78 14.47 -22.45 13.31
C VAL A 78 14.05 -23.36 14.47
N ASN A 79 14.87 -24.38 14.81
CA ASN A 79 14.64 -25.34 15.88
C ASN A 79 15.91 -25.47 16.75
N PRO A 80 16.30 -24.43 17.50
CA PRO A 80 17.61 -24.37 18.17
C PRO A 80 17.82 -25.45 19.24
N THR A 81 16.75 -26.03 19.76
CA THR A 81 16.79 -27.11 20.79
C THR A 81 16.67 -28.49 20.20
N LEU A 82 16.60 -28.64 18.87
CA LEU A 82 16.37 -29.92 18.21
C LEU A 82 17.63 -30.82 18.26
N ASN A 83 17.50 -32.00 18.85
CA ASN A 83 18.53 -33.01 18.79
C ASN A 83 18.29 -33.96 17.61
N PRO A 84 19.16 -33.96 16.58
CA PRO A 84 18.96 -34.78 15.38
C PRO A 84 19.06 -36.28 15.64
N ASN A 85 19.75 -36.68 16.71
CA ASN A 85 19.97 -38.09 17.07
C ASN A 85 18.90 -38.64 18.01
N ALA A 86 17.93 -37.84 18.43
CA ALA A 86 16.89 -38.20 19.40
C ALA A 86 15.50 -37.69 18.99
N LEU A 87 15.13 -37.87 17.72
CA LEU A 87 13.80 -37.54 17.23
C LEU A 87 12.73 -38.45 17.83
N GLN A 88 11.66 -37.89 18.33
CA GLN A 88 10.53 -38.62 18.88
C GLN A 88 9.30 -38.51 17.98
N VAL A 89 8.59 -39.62 17.77
CA VAL A 89 7.29 -39.61 17.08
C VAL A 89 6.32 -38.73 17.88
N GLY A 90 5.63 -37.80 17.17
CA GLY A 90 4.75 -36.81 17.79
C GLY A 90 5.45 -35.52 18.22
N GLN A 91 6.78 -35.48 18.25
CA GLN A 91 7.51 -34.22 18.49
C GLN A 91 7.17 -33.17 17.44
N THR A 92 6.90 -31.94 17.87
CA THR A 92 6.67 -30.82 16.96
C THR A 92 7.99 -30.14 16.62
N ILE A 93 8.25 -29.97 15.33
CA ILE A 93 9.31 -29.11 14.80
C ILE A 93 8.73 -28.03 13.91
N TYR A 94 9.48 -26.95 13.68
CA TYR A 94 9.11 -25.90 12.77
C TYR A 94 9.87 -26.03 11.45
N ILE A 95 9.16 -25.86 10.34
CA ILE A 95 9.73 -25.97 8.99
C ILE A 95 9.64 -24.61 8.32
N PRO A 96 10.77 -24.07 7.81
CA PRO A 96 10.75 -22.85 7.00
C PRO A 96 9.86 -23.02 5.77
N LEU A 97 8.97 -22.06 5.54
CA LEU A 97 8.11 -22.01 4.37
C LEU A 97 8.30 -20.68 3.66
N ARG A 98 8.84 -20.73 2.44
CA ARG A 98 8.97 -19.54 1.59
C ARG A 98 7.60 -19.10 1.10
N ILE A 99 7.29 -17.82 1.20
CA ILE A 99 6.08 -17.23 0.64
C ILE A 99 6.33 -16.94 -0.85
N THR A 100 5.61 -17.66 -1.70
CA THR A 100 5.66 -17.52 -3.18
C THR A 100 4.29 -17.22 -3.77
N TRP A 101 3.30 -16.94 -2.92
CA TRP A 101 1.92 -16.61 -3.29
C TRP A 101 1.50 -15.28 -2.69
N ARG A 102 0.50 -14.65 -3.28
CA ARG A 102 -0.10 -13.44 -2.74
C ARG A 102 -0.74 -13.71 -1.39
N LEU A 103 -0.46 -12.84 -0.42
CA LEU A 103 -1.11 -12.81 0.90
C LEU A 103 -2.41 -12.01 0.86
N ILE A 104 -2.52 -11.08 -0.07
CA ILE A 104 -3.65 -10.17 -0.24
C ILE A 104 -4.60 -10.71 -1.31
N GLN A 105 -5.88 -10.73 -0.98
CA GLN A 105 -6.98 -11.03 -1.91
C GLN A 105 -7.73 -9.74 -2.19
N GLY A 106 -7.38 -9.05 -3.29
CA GLY A 106 -7.95 -7.74 -3.62
C GLY A 106 -9.31 -7.78 -4.31
N ASN A 107 -9.73 -8.94 -4.85
CA ASN A 107 -10.97 -9.13 -5.60
C ASN A 107 -12.20 -9.40 -4.72
N GLN A 108 -12.24 -8.78 -3.55
CA GLN A 108 -13.35 -8.88 -2.58
C GLN A 108 -13.60 -7.50 -1.97
N GLN A 109 -14.68 -7.39 -1.20
CA GLN A 109 -14.94 -6.20 -0.38
C GLN A 109 -13.73 -5.90 0.51
N TYR A 110 -13.33 -4.62 0.58
CA TYR A 110 -12.08 -4.24 1.21
C TYR A 110 -12.24 -2.97 2.06
N ASP A 111 -12.63 -3.18 3.30
CA ASP A 111 -12.84 -2.13 4.29
C ASP A 111 -11.56 -1.77 5.07
N TYR A 112 -11.68 -0.86 6.02
CA TYR A 112 -10.55 -0.44 6.86
C TYR A 112 -9.98 -1.58 7.71
N LYS A 113 -10.84 -2.50 8.18
CA LYS A 113 -10.42 -3.67 8.95
C LYS A 113 -9.60 -4.64 8.09
N ALA A 114 -10.00 -4.87 6.84
CA ALA A 114 -9.26 -5.66 5.88
C ALA A 114 -7.89 -5.05 5.60
N LEU A 115 -7.81 -3.72 5.39
CA LEU A 115 -6.55 -2.99 5.21
C LEU A 115 -5.59 -3.22 6.38
N LEU A 116 -6.04 -3.02 7.62
CA LEU A 116 -5.18 -3.19 8.80
C LEU A 116 -4.70 -4.63 8.98
N ALA A 117 -5.57 -5.61 8.72
CA ALA A 117 -5.22 -7.03 8.79
C ALA A 117 -4.15 -7.38 7.75
N ASP A 118 -4.28 -6.91 6.52
CA ASP A 118 -3.32 -7.13 5.45
C ASP A 118 -1.98 -6.43 5.71
N MET A 119 -2.00 -5.20 6.17
CA MET A 119 -0.78 -4.50 6.58
C MET A 119 -0.04 -5.23 7.71
N GLY A 120 -0.76 -5.76 8.70
CA GLY A 120 -0.20 -6.59 9.77
C GLY A 120 0.46 -7.87 9.24
N ARG A 121 -0.20 -8.55 8.29
CA ARG A 121 0.35 -9.74 7.61
C ARG A 121 1.61 -9.40 6.82
N LEU A 122 1.57 -8.34 6.01
CA LEU A 122 2.74 -7.91 5.23
C LEU A 122 3.92 -7.55 6.12
N LYS A 123 3.69 -6.79 7.20
CA LYS A 123 4.75 -6.41 8.15
C LYS A 123 5.40 -7.62 8.82
N THR A 124 4.60 -8.64 9.13
CA THR A 124 5.11 -9.88 9.74
C THR A 124 6.01 -10.66 8.77
N ILE A 125 5.61 -10.76 7.50
CA ILE A 125 6.35 -11.53 6.49
C ILE A 125 7.51 -10.72 5.88
N TYR A 126 7.35 -9.41 5.78
CA TYR A 126 8.31 -8.48 5.16
C TYR A 126 8.73 -7.38 6.13
N PRO A 127 9.50 -7.72 7.19
CA PRO A 127 9.81 -6.76 8.29
C PRO A 127 10.66 -5.56 7.87
N PHE A 128 11.19 -5.55 6.65
CA PHE A 128 11.93 -4.41 6.09
C PHE A 128 11.04 -3.23 5.70
N ILE A 129 9.71 -3.43 5.50
CA ILE A 129 8.79 -2.30 5.32
C ILE A 129 8.61 -1.53 6.62
N GLN A 130 8.36 -0.23 6.49
CA GLN A 130 8.02 0.61 7.64
C GLN A 130 6.56 1.03 7.53
N THR A 131 5.84 1.01 8.64
CA THR A 131 4.45 1.45 8.70
C THR A 131 4.27 2.42 9.86
N SER A 132 3.61 3.55 9.60
CA SER A 132 3.25 4.52 10.63
C SER A 132 2.01 5.29 10.20
N PRO A 133 1.18 5.77 11.13
CA PRO A 133 0.12 6.70 10.76
C PRO A 133 0.72 8.04 10.34
N ILE A 134 0.13 8.67 9.34
CA ILE A 134 0.45 10.04 8.93
C ILE A 134 -0.40 11.08 9.67
N GLY A 135 -1.51 10.64 10.23
CA GLY A 135 -2.53 11.38 10.96
C GLY A 135 -3.73 10.48 11.23
N HIS A 136 -4.83 11.09 11.60
CA HIS A 136 -6.08 10.41 11.92
C HIS A 136 -7.23 11.01 11.11
N SER A 137 -8.26 10.20 10.85
CA SER A 137 -9.53 10.64 10.28
C SER A 137 -10.39 11.39 11.31
N VAL A 138 -11.54 11.89 10.89
CA VAL A 138 -12.51 12.55 11.78
C VAL A 138 -12.92 11.66 12.96
N LEU A 139 -13.12 10.35 12.72
CA LEU A 139 -13.48 9.38 13.76
C LEU A 139 -12.24 8.74 14.43
N ASN A 140 -11.09 9.41 14.35
CA ASN A 140 -9.84 9.01 14.99
C ASN A 140 -9.30 7.63 14.54
N ARG A 141 -9.58 7.22 13.29
CA ARG A 141 -8.90 6.08 12.67
C ARG A 141 -7.55 6.50 12.14
N ASP A 142 -6.54 5.67 12.34
CA ASP A 142 -5.20 5.89 11.76
C ASP A 142 -5.29 5.95 10.22
N ILE A 143 -4.57 6.90 9.62
CA ILE A 143 -4.32 6.93 8.17
C ILE A 143 -2.91 6.38 7.94
N PRO A 144 -2.78 5.09 7.57
CA PRO A 144 -1.47 4.45 7.55
C PRO A 144 -0.66 4.77 6.30
N GLU A 145 0.64 5.02 6.48
CA GLU A 145 1.66 5.04 5.44
C GLU A 145 2.48 3.74 5.48
N VAL A 146 2.77 3.17 4.31
CA VAL A 146 3.78 2.13 4.13
C VAL A 146 4.96 2.71 3.36
N LEU A 147 6.16 2.55 3.91
CA LEU A 147 7.41 2.94 3.25
C LEU A 147 8.19 1.71 2.81
N ILE A 148 8.63 1.73 1.55
CA ILE A 148 9.43 0.67 0.94
C ILE A 148 10.60 1.29 0.20
N GLY A 149 11.79 0.72 0.43
CA GLY A 149 13.02 1.20 -0.19
C GLY A 149 13.83 2.11 0.71
N LYS A 150 14.92 2.61 0.17
CA LYS A 150 15.94 3.36 0.91
C LYS A 150 16.66 4.41 0.07
N GLY A 151 16.26 4.59 -1.19
CA GLY A 151 16.85 5.55 -2.10
C GLY A 151 16.37 6.98 -1.87
N ASP A 152 17.02 7.91 -2.56
CA ASP A 152 16.75 9.34 -2.41
C ASP A 152 15.57 9.82 -3.27
N LYS A 153 15.23 9.09 -4.35
CA LYS A 153 14.08 9.42 -5.20
C LYS A 153 12.80 9.00 -4.48
N ARG A 154 12.08 9.97 -3.93
CA ARG A 154 10.86 9.76 -3.13
C ARG A 154 9.63 9.81 -4.03
N ILE A 155 8.85 8.76 -4.03
CA ILE A 155 7.66 8.59 -4.87
C ILE A 155 6.47 8.33 -3.95
N HIS A 156 5.31 8.89 -4.28
CA HIS A 156 4.12 8.72 -3.46
C HIS A 156 2.95 8.16 -4.27
N TYR A 157 2.27 7.15 -3.71
CA TYR A 157 1.02 6.59 -4.20
C TYR A 157 -0.04 6.67 -3.11
N ASN A 158 -1.24 7.07 -3.49
CA ASN A 158 -2.38 7.07 -2.57
C ASN A 158 -3.66 6.63 -3.28
N GLY A 159 -4.67 6.21 -2.50
CA GLY A 159 -5.98 5.85 -3.00
C GLY A 159 -7.07 6.17 -1.99
N SER A 160 -8.32 6.00 -2.42
CA SER A 160 -9.53 6.21 -1.62
C SER A 160 -9.57 7.58 -0.93
N PHE A 161 -9.28 8.65 -1.67
CA PHE A 161 -9.66 10.00 -1.29
C PHE A 161 -11.19 10.10 -1.23
N HIS A 162 -11.85 9.56 -2.25
CA HIS A 162 -13.29 9.43 -2.29
C HIS A 162 -13.71 8.06 -1.73
N ALA A 163 -14.73 8.08 -0.91
CA ALA A 163 -15.18 6.91 -0.16
C ALA A 163 -15.72 5.78 -1.06
N ASN A 164 -16.50 6.14 -2.09
CA ASN A 164 -17.07 5.19 -3.06
C ASN A 164 -16.07 4.65 -4.09
N GLU A 165 -14.82 5.14 -4.05
CA GLU A 165 -13.72 4.68 -4.90
C GLU A 165 -12.80 3.69 -4.14
N TRP A 166 -13.35 3.00 -3.15
CA TRP A 166 -12.61 2.09 -2.26
C TRP A 166 -11.83 0.98 -2.97
N ILE A 167 -12.20 0.62 -4.21
CA ILE A 167 -11.50 -0.39 -5.02
C ILE A 167 -10.04 -0.01 -5.28
N THR A 168 -9.69 1.27 -5.21
CA THR A 168 -8.31 1.75 -5.37
C THR A 168 -7.40 1.22 -4.26
N THR A 169 -7.91 1.06 -3.03
CA THR A 169 -7.16 0.50 -1.90
C THR A 169 -6.67 -0.93 -2.18
N PRO A 170 -7.53 -1.94 -2.47
CA PRO A 170 -7.06 -3.30 -2.73
C PRO A 170 -6.19 -3.40 -4.01
N VAL A 171 -6.38 -2.53 -5.00
CA VAL A 171 -5.50 -2.46 -6.18
C VAL A 171 -4.08 -2.06 -5.76
N ILE A 172 -3.94 -1.01 -4.98
CA ILE A 172 -2.64 -0.56 -4.43
C ILE A 172 -2.02 -1.63 -3.52
N MET A 173 -2.80 -2.24 -2.64
CA MET A 173 -2.33 -3.25 -1.72
C MET A 173 -1.88 -4.54 -2.43
N THR A 174 -2.53 -4.90 -3.54
CA THR A 174 -2.11 -6.03 -4.37
C THR A 174 -0.79 -5.74 -5.08
N PHE A 175 -0.61 -4.52 -5.61
CA PHE A 175 0.70 -4.08 -6.14
C PHE A 175 1.78 -4.15 -5.05
N LEU A 176 1.51 -3.64 -3.86
CA LEU A 176 2.43 -3.71 -2.73
C LEU A 176 2.84 -5.16 -2.46
N ASN A 177 1.88 -6.08 -2.41
CA ASN A 177 2.17 -7.51 -2.20
C ASN A 177 3.04 -8.09 -3.32
N ASP A 178 2.72 -7.84 -4.58
CA ASP A 178 3.49 -8.33 -5.73
C ASP A 178 4.92 -7.76 -5.73
N TYR A 179 5.08 -6.47 -5.39
CA TYR A 179 6.39 -5.85 -5.23
C TYR A 179 7.24 -6.58 -4.18
N LEU A 180 6.66 -6.83 -2.99
CA LEU A 180 7.35 -7.51 -1.89
C LEU A 180 7.68 -8.96 -2.22
N LEU A 181 6.77 -9.68 -2.89
CA LEU A 181 7.03 -11.02 -3.42
C LEU A 181 8.19 -11.03 -4.42
N ALA A 182 8.19 -10.11 -5.37
CA ALA A 182 9.20 -10.06 -6.42
C ALA A 182 10.60 -9.84 -5.85
N ILE A 183 10.78 -8.87 -4.94
CA ILE A 183 12.10 -8.58 -4.37
C ILE A 183 12.62 -9.66 -3.42
N THR A 184 11.75 -10.36 -2.70
CA THR A 184 12.16 -11.44 -1.78
C THR A 184 12.40 -12.76 -2.50
N ASN A 185 11.70 -13.02 -3.63
CA ASN A 185 11.87 -14.21 -4.45
C ASN A 185 12.82 -14.00 -5.63
N GLN A 186 13.35 -12.78 -5.81
CA GLN A 186 14.23 -12.40 -6.92
C GLN A 186 13.60 -12.71 -8.29
N THR A 187 12.31 -12.42 -8.42
CA THR A 187 11.54 -12.57 -9.65
C THR A 187 11.26 -11.22 -10.29
N GLU A 188 10.90 -11.24 -11.55
CA GLU A 188 10.52 -10.05 -12.31
C GLU A 188 9.00 -9.89 -12.38
N ILE A 189 8.54 -8.64 -12.47
CA ILE A 189 7.16 -8.31 -12.82
C ILE A 189 7.18 -7.63 -14.19
N ARG A 190 6.53 -8.23 -15.17
CA ARG A 190 6.52 -7.76 -16.58
C ARG A 190 7.93 -7.54 -17.15
N GLY A 191 8.88 -8.41 -16.80
CA GLY A 191 10.27 -8.29 -17.24
C GLY A 191 11.10 -7.25 -16.49
N LEU A 192 10.57 -6.66 -15.41
CA LEU A 192 11.25 -5.67 -14.59
C LEU A 192 11.69 -6.28 -13.25
N ALA A 193 13.00 -6.31 -13.01
CA ALA A 193 13.56 -6.64 -11.70
C ALA A 193 13.38 -5.46 -10.74
N LEU A 194 12.71 -5.68 -9.59
CA LEU A 194 12.30 -4.59 -8.69
C LEU A 194 13.34 -4.26 -7.60
N LEU A 195 14.28 -5.14 -7.32
CA LEU A 195 15.31 -4.90 -6.30
C LEU A 195 16.16 -3.64 -6.54
N PRO A 196 16.56 -3.28 -7.78
CA PRO A 196 17.25 -2.02 -8.05
C PRO A 196 16.42 -0.78 -7.68
N TYR A 197 15.09 -0.85 -7.82
CA TYR A 197 14.19 0.26 -7.43
C TYR A 197 14.03 0.34 -5.92
N TYR A 198 14.00 -0.78 -5.21
CA TYR A 198 14.09 -0.79 -3.74
C TYR A 198 15.33 -0.03 -3.22
N GLN A 199 16.44 -0.10 -3.94
CA GLN A 199 17.69 0.57 -3.56
C GLN A 199 17.73 2.06 -3.96
N ARG A 200 17.07 2.44 -5.07
CA ARG A 200 17.15 3.79 -5.65
C ARG A 200 15.99 4.70 -5.28
N THR A 201 14.86 4.13 -4.87
CA THR A 201 13.65 4.88 -4.53
C THR A 201 13.26 4.68 -3.07
N LEU A 202 12.54 5.64 -2.52
CA LEU A 202 11.74 5.49 -1.32
C LEU A 202 10.28 5.66 -1.73
N LEU A 203 9.55 4.56 -1.82
CA LEU A 203 8.13 4.55 -2.17
C LEU A 203 7.29 4.70 -0.90
N SER A 204 6.51 5.76 -0.83
CA SER A 204 5.50 6.04 0.18
C SER A 204 4.13 5.65 -0.37
N ILE A 205 3.37 4.85 0.35
CA ILE A 205 2.03 4.41 -0.03
C ILE A 205 1.07 4.73 1.11
N VAL A 206 0.01 5.51 0.80
CA VAL A 206 -1.16 5.70 1.67
C VAL A 206 -2.35 5.02 0.99
N PRO A 207 -2.68 3.76 1.33
CA PRO A 207 -3.63 2.98 0.55
C PRO A 207 -5.07 3.46 0.67
N MET A 208 -5.43 4.12 1.79
CA MET A 208 -6.78 4.60 2.10
C MET A 208 -6.69 5.92 2.84
N VAL A 209 -6.97 7.02 2.13
CA VAL A 209 -6.93 8.38 2.70
C VAL A 209 -8.17 8.67 3.54
N ASN A 210 -9.33 8.14 3.15
CA ASN A 210 -10.65 8.40 3.74
C ASN A 210 -11.23 7.15 4.42
N PRO A 211 -10.66 6.67 5.54
CA PRO A 211 -11.12 5.42 6.17
C PRO A 211 -12.55 5.51 6.72
N ASP A 212 -12.99 6.66 7.20
CA ASP A 212 -14.34 6.83 7.73
C ASP A 212 -15.39 6.79 6.63
N GLY A 213 -15.10 7.45 5.50
CA GLY A 213 -15.98 7.42 4.34
C GLY A 213 -16.08 6.02 3.72
N VAL A 214 -14.95 5.32 3.58
CA VAL A 214 -14.94 3.94 3.08
C VAL A 214 -15.78 3.02 3.98
N GLU A 215 -15.64 3.14 5.30
CA GLU A 215 -16.49 2.39 6.25
C GLU A 215 -17.97 2.72 6.07
N LEU A 216 -18.30 4.00 5.89
CA LEU A 216 -19.69 4.43 5.64
C LEU A 216 -20.27 3.78 4.39
N VAL A 217 -19.50 3.78 3.29
CA VAL A 217 -19.92 3.18 2.00
C VAL A 217 -20.12 1.67 2.12
N GLN A 218 -19.23 0.97 2.82
CA GLN A 218 -19.19 -0.49 2.83
C GLN A 218 -20.01 -1.11 3.96
N ASN A 219 -20.07 -0.46 5.12
CA ASN A 219 -20.63 -1.01 6.34
C ASN A 219 -21.83 -0.21 6.88
N GLY A 220 -22.16 0.91 6.22
CA GLY A 220 -23.24 1.81 6.65
C GLY A 220 -22.84 2.79 7.76
N PRO A 221 -23.77 3.59 8.25
CA PRO A 221 -23.51 4.66 9.20
C PRO A 221 -23.09 4.11 10.57
N PRO A 222 -22.30 4.90 11.34
CA PRO A 222 -21.96 4.55 12.71
C PRO A 222 -23.17 4.30 13.60
N ALA A 223 -22.94 3.56 14.70
CA ALA A 223 -23.99 3.26 15.68
C ALA A 223 -24.48 4.48 16.50
N ASP A 224 -23.73 5.60 16.48
CA ASP A 224 -24.15 6.85 17.11
C ASP A 224 -25.37 7.44 16.38
N GLU A 225 -26.49 7.49 17.07
CA GLU A 225 -27.78 7.91 16.49
C GLU A 225 -27.78 9.36 15.99
N THR A 226 -27.06 10.27 16.67
CA THR A 226 -26.93 11.67 16.25
C THR A 226 -26.17 11.79 14.95
N MET A 227 -25.04 11.09 14.84
CA MET A 227 -24.26 11.06 13.61
C MET A 227 -25.03 10.37 12.48
N ARG A 228 -25.68 9.24 12.76
CA ARG A 228 -26.51 8.54 11.77
C ARG A 228 -27.61 9.46 11.22
N ALA A 229 -28.37 10.13 12.08
CA ALA A 229 -29.44 11.04 11.65
C ALA A 229 -28.91 12.19 10.78
N ARG A 230 -27.75 12.73 11.14
CA ARG A 230 -27.07 13.77 10.37
C ARG A 230 -26.66 13.28 8.98
N LEU A 231 -26.01 12.11 8.90
CA LEU A 231 -25.57 11.50 7.63
C LEU A 231 -26.76 11.17 6.72
N VAL A 232 -27.84 10.59 7.27
CA VAL A 232 -29.06 10.31 6.53
C VAL A 232 -29.68 11.61 6.01
N GLY A 233 -29.70 12.66 6.85
CA GLY A 233 -30.19 13.97 6.46
C GLY A 233 -29.39 14.55 5.27
N TRP A 234 -28.07 14.49 5.31
CA TRP A 234 -27.19 14.92 4.22
C TRP A 234 -27.33 14.04 2.96
N ASN A 235 -27.71 12.77 3.13
CA ASN A 235 -27.93 11.82 2.04
C ASN A 235 -29.39 11.82 1.54
N ASN A 236 -30.09 12.93 1.63
CA ASN A 236 -31.48 13.11 1.18
C ASN A 236 -32.46 12.09 1.81
N GLY A 237 -32.23 11.71 3.03
CA GLY A 237 -33.05 10.71 3.77
C GLY A 237 -32.75 9.26 3.42
N SER A 238 -31.77 8.98 2.57
CA SER A 238 -31.39 7.62 2.21
C SER A 238 -30.40 7.01 3.21
N GLU A 239 -30.60 5.74 3.55
CA GLU A 239 -29.65 4.91 4.30
C GLU A 239 -28.70 4.13 3.38
N ASP A 240 -28.83 4.22 2.07
CA ASP A 240 -27.88 3.70 1.10
C ASP A 240 -26.77 4.72 0.84
N PHE A 241 -25.60 4.46 1.41
CA PHE A 241 -24.40 5.29 1.27
C PHE A 241 -23.45 4.80 0.16
N SER A 242 -23.85 3.86 -0.68
CA SER A 242 -22.97 3.30 -1.73
C SER A 242 -22.38 4.38 -2.65
N GLY A 243 -23.15 5.43 -2.96
CA GLY A 243 -22.72 6.56 -3.77
C GLY A 243 -21.97 7.67 -3.02
N TRP A 244 -21.75 7.54 -1.69
CA TRP A 244 -21.12 8.58 -0.88
C TRP A 244 -19.64 8.77 -1.24
N LYS A 245 -19.28 9.95 -1.72
CA LYS A 245 -17.93 10.32 -2.16
C LYS A 245 -17.11 11.00 -1.04
N ALA A 246 -17.77 11.82 -0.25
CA ALA A 246 -17.17 12.69 0.78
C ALA A 246 -16.55 11.92 1.95
N ASN A 247 -15.90 12.64 2.88
CA ASN A 247 -15.57 12.08 4.18
C ASN A 247 -16.82 12.03 5.10
N ILE A 248 -16.66 11.60 6.35
CA ILE A 248 -17.77 11.47 7.30
C ILE A 248 -18.38 12.82 7.71
N ASN A 249 -17.69 13.95 7.49
CA ASN A 249 -18.21 15.28 7.68
C ASN A 249 -18.94 15.82 6.44
N GLY A 250 -19.15 15.02 5.40
CA GLY A 250 -19.80 15.45 4.16
C GLY A 250 -18.93 16.41 3.32
N VAL A 251 -17.61 16.37 3.46
CA VAL A 251 -16.68 17.23 2.72
C VAL A 251 -15.93 16.39 1.68
N ASP A 252 -15.88 16.87 0.46
CA ASP A 252 -15.08 16.26 -0.60
C ASP A 252 -13.59 16.50 -0.34
N LEU A 253 -12.86 15.44 -0.02
CA LEU A 253 -11.45 15.56 0.36
C LEU A 253 -10.54 15.97 -0.78
N ASN A 254 -10.92 15.70 -2.04
CA ASN A 254 -10.13 16.12 -3.18
C ASN A 254 -10.40 17.57 -3.61
N ASP A 255 -11.32 18.26 -2.91
CA ASP A 255 -11.56 19.70 -3.04
C ASP A 255 -10.99 20.49 -1.84
N GLN A 256 -10.10 19.88 -1.05
CA GLN A 256 -9.60 20.47 0.19
C GLN A 256 -8.21 21.09 0.09
N PHE A 257 -7.60 21.12 -1.10
CA PHE A 257 -6.24 21.64 -1.25
C PHE A 257 -6.21 23.09 -1.76
N PRO A 258 -5.23 23.92 -1.34
CA PRO A 258 -5.17 25.35 -1.67
C PRO A 258 -4.64 25.60 -3.10
N ALA A 259 -5.27 24.99 -4.09
CA ALA A 259 -5.02 25.19 -5.51
C ALA A 259 -6.27 25.79 -6.17
N LYS A 260 -6.38 27.12 -6.12
CA LYS A 260 -7.56 27.87 -6.60
C LYS A 260 -8.88 27.39 -5.97
N TRP A 261 -8.85 27.13 -4.66
CA TRP A 261 -9.96 26.55 -3.91
C TRP A 261 -11.28 27.33 -4.07
N GLU A 262 -11.22 28.65 -4.09
CA GLU A 262 -12.39 29.52 -4.24
C GLU A 262 -13.07 29.33 -5.61
N LEU A 263 -12.29 29.02 -6.65
CA LEU A 263 -12.84 28.71 -7.98
C LEU A 263 -13.56 27.37 -7.99
N GLU A 264 -13.04 26.36 -7.30
CA GLU A 264 -13.70 25.06 -7.18
C GLU A 264 -15.01 25.18 -6.39
N GLN A 265 -15.01 25.89 -5.26
CA GLN A 265 -16.21 26.17 -4.49
C GLN A 265 -17.28 26.86 -5.33
N ALA A 266 -16.90 27.90 -6.10
CA ALA A 266 -17.82 28.60 -6.98
C ALA A 266 -18.35 27.72 -8.10
N ARG A 267 -17.51 26.81 -8.65
CA ARG A 267 -17.87 25.89 -9.72
C ARG A 267 -18.87 24.84 -9.26
N ASN A 268 -18.63 24.25 -8.09
CA ASN A 268 -19.45 23.18 -7.53
C ASN A 268 -20.84 23.64 -7.08
N MET A 269 -20.97 24.90 -6.68
CA MET A 269 -22.22 25.51 -6.18
C MET A 269 -22.87 24.72 -5.01
N VAL A 270 -22.09 23.87 -4.31
CA VAL A 270 -22.52 23.10 -3.14
C VAL A 270 -21.99 23.81 -1.90
N ASN A 271 -22.90 24.32 -1.07
CA ASN A 271 -22.55 25.16 0.08
C ASN A 271 -22.78 24.47 1.44
N GLU A 272 -23.26 23.23 1.44
CA GLU A 272 -23.57 22.49 2.65
C GLU A 272 -22.97 21.08 2.57
N PRO A 273 -22.64 20.47 3.73
CA PRO A 273 -22.16 19.10 3.78
C PRO A 273 -23.12 18.12 3.11
N GLY A 274 -22.55 17.18 2.35
CA GLY A 274 -23.34 16.22 1.61
C GLY A 274 -22.49 15.05 1.07
N PRO A 275 -23.10 14.22 0.24
CA PRO A 275 -22.44 13.02 -0.29
C PRO A 275 -21.28 13.34 -1.25
N ALA A 276 -21.25 14.53 -1.87
CA ALA A 276 -20.23 14.89 -2.85
C ALA A 276 -20.13 16.40 -3.06
N ASN A 277 -18.98 16.85 -3.59
CA ASN A 277 -18.72 18.18 -4.14
C ASN A 277 -18.82 19.36 -3.14
N TYR A 278 -18.96 19.11 -1.86
CA TYR A 278 -18.84 20.17 -0.86
C TYR A 278 -17.38 20.36 -0.48
N SER A 279 -16.81 21.48 -0.90
CA SER A 279 -15.38 21.79 -0.70
C SER A 279 -15.03 22.18 0.75
N GLY A 280 -16.02 22.23 1.67
CA GLY A 280 -15.83 22.67 3.06
C GLY A 280 -15.91 24.18 3.23
N THR A 281 -15.49 24.68 4.40
CA THR A 281 -15.48 26.11 4.75
C THR A 281 -14.17 26.81 4.38
N GLY A 282 -13.19 26.07 3.89
CA GLY A 282 -11.88 26.54 3.47
C GLY A 282 -10.99 25.36 3.10
N PRO A 283 -9.83 25.63 2.48
CA PRO A 283 -8.87 24.56 2.18
C PRO A 283 -8.23 24.03 3.47
N LEU A 284 -7.87 22.76 3.47
CA LEU A 284 -7.21 22.07 4.59
C LEU A 284 -7.94 22.21 5.93
N THR A 285 -9.26 22.04 5.92
CA THR A 285 -10.09 22.03 7.13
C THR A 285 -10.40 20.61 7.63
N GLN A 286 -10.19 19.59 6.79
CA GLN A 286 -10.43 18.20 7.15
C GLN A 286 -9.14 17.51 7.58
N PRO A 287 -9.17 16.68 8.67
CA PRO A 287 -7.97 16.07 9.23
C PRO A 287 -7.24 15.17 8.23
N GLU A 288 -7.97 14.46 7.37
CA GLU A 288 -7.40 13.60 6.33
C GLU A 288 -6.60 14.41 5.29
N ALA A 289 -7.14 15.52 4.82
CA ALA A 289 -6.49 16.43 3.88
C ALA A 289 -5.26 17.10 4.53
N ILE A 290 -5.37 17.51 5.80
CA ILE A 290 -4.26 18.06 6.59
C ILE A 290 -3.15 17.02 6.74
N ALA A 291 -3.49 15.75 7.03
CA ALA A 291 -2.53 14.67 7.16
C ALA A 291 -1.74 14.44 5.87
N MET A 292 -2.44 14.41 4.71
CA MET A 292 -1.84 14.29 3.40
C MET A 292 -0.95 15.48 3.04
N ALA A 293 -1.40 16.71 3.33
CA ALA A 293 -0.61 17.91 3.09
C ALA A 293 0.67 17.93 3.94
N ASN A 294 0.58 17.55 5.21
CA ASN A 294 1.74 17.48 6.11
C ASN A 294 2.71 16.36 5.70
N LEU A 295 2.20 15.22 5.24
CA LEU A 295 3.02 14.15 4.68
C LEU A 295 3.82 14.66 3.48
N THR A 296 3.16 15.29 2.52
CA THR A 296 3.75 15.81 1.28
C THR A 296 4.86 16.82 1.57
N ARG A 297 4.61 17.77 2.47
CA ARG A 297 5.62 18.76 2.90
C ARG A 297 6.82 18.11 3.58
N ARG A 298 6.59 17.11 4.43
CA ARG A 298 7.65 16.43 5.19
C ARG A 298 8.50 15.50 4.31
N ARG A 299 7.87 14.81 3.34
CA ARG A 299 8.54 13.79 2.52
C ARG A 299 9.24 14.36 1.30
N ASP A 300 8.86 15.54 0.82
CA ASP A 300 9.47 16.18 -0.36
C ASP A 300 9.52 15.24 -1.57
N PHE A 301 8.36 14.76 -2.00
CA PHE A 301 8.24 13.79 -3.09
C PHE A 301 8.77 14.32 -4.42
N ALA A 302 9.43 13.47 -5.22
CA ALA A 302 9.81 13.77 -6.59
C ALA A 302 8.60 13.68 -7.54
N ARG A 303 7.61 12.82 -7.20
CA ARG A 303 6.33 12.69 -7.92
C ARG A 303 5.26 12.10 -7.04
N VAL A 304 4.00 12.36 -7.40
CA VAL A 304 2.82 11.80 -6.73
C VAL A 304 1.84 11.21 -7.74
N LEU A 305 1.24 10.06 -7.40
CA LEU A 305 0.16 9.42 -8.13
C LEU A 305 -1.02 9.21 -7.17
N ALA A 306 -2.13 9.88 -7.44
CA ALA A 306 -3.39 9.70 -6.73
C ALA A 306 -4.30 8.79 -7.57
N PHE A 307 -4.66 7.63 -7.02
CA PHE A 307 -5.53 6.66 -7.68
C PHE A 307 -6.98 6.89 -7.29
N HIS A 308 -7.78 7.14 -8.31
CA HIS A 308 -9.22 7.39 -8.28
C HIS A 308 -9.96 6.39 -9.18
N THR A 309 -11.25 6.52 -9.29
CA THR A 309 -12.11 5.91 -10.28
C THR A 309 -13.11 6.98 -10.75
N GLN A 310 -13.44 7.08 -12.00
CA GLN A 310 -13.39 6.12 -13.08
C GLN A 310 -13.13 6.83 -14.44
N GLY A 311 -12.78 6.04 -15.46
CA GLY A 311 -12.67 6.60 -16.83
C GLY A 311 -11.53 6.00 -17.65
N GLU A 312 -10.57 5.31 -17.02
CA GLU A 312 -9.31 4.88 -17.66
C GLU A 312 -8.54 6.08 -18.26
N VAL A 313 -8.46 7.16 -17.48
CA VAL A 313 -7.84 8.44 -17.85
C VAL A 313 -6.72 8.76 -16.86
N ILE A 314 -5.71 9.51 -17.31
CA ILE A 314 -4.63 10.02 -16.46
C ILE A 314 -4.57 11.54 -16.63
N TYR A 315 -4.98 12.28 -15.59
CA TYR A 315 -4.83 13.72 -15.54
C TYR A 315 -3.43 14.07 -15.05
N TRP A 316 -2.69 14.94 -15.78
CA TRP A 316 -1.27 15.17 -15.54
C TRP A 316 -0.82 16.62 -15.50
N GLY A 317 -1.69 17.56 -15.82
CA GLY A 317 -1.40 19.01 -15.83
C GLY A 317 -2.27 19.81 -14.86
N PHE A 318 -1.82 21.02 -14.55
CA PHE A 318 -2.56 22.03 -13.82
C PHE A 318 -2.04 23.41 -14.18
N GLU A 319 -2.87 24.23 -14.90
CA GLU A 319 -2.60 25.63 -15.20
C GLU A 319 -1.22 25.88 -15.86
N ASP A 320 -0.75 24.94 -16.68
CA ASP A 320 0.58 24.96 -17.32
C ASP A 320 1.76 25.08 -16.33
N MET A 321 1.53 24.62 -15.08
CA MET A 321 2.53 24.64 -14.01
C MET A 321 3.31 23.33 -13.88
N GLU A 322 2.87 22.27 -14.55
CA GLU A 322 3.57 20.99 -14.58
C GLU A 322 4.91 21.11 -15.33
N PRO A 323 5.97 20.39 -14.86
CA PRO A 323 7.25 20.40 -15.55
C PRO A 323 7.18 19.58 -16.86
N PRO A 324 8.05 19.88 -17.87
CA PRO A 324 8.03 19.19 -19.17
C PRO A 324 8.15 17.65 -19.08
N GLU A 325 8.85 17.14 -18.07
CA GLU A 325 8.98 15.70 -17.86
C GLU A 325 7.64 15.00 -17.56
N SER A 326 6.61 15.73 -17.09
CA SER A 326 5.28 15.17 -16.82
C SER A 326 4.66 14.58 -18.07
N GLU A 327 4.84 15.20 -19.23
CA GLU A 327 4.34 14.69 -20.51
C GLU A 327 5.02 13.39 -20.91
N THR A 328 6.34 13.30 -20.74
CA THR A 328 7.09 12.07 -21.00
C THR A 328 6.62 10.93 -20.11
N ILE A 329 6.40 11.22 -18.82
CA ILE A 329 5.95 10.23 -17.84
C ILE A 329 4.52 9.75 -18.15
N VAL A 330 3.58 10.66 -18.42
CA VAL A 330 2.19 10.28 -18.71
C VAL A 330 2.06 9.48 -20.00
N ASN A 331 2.86 9.81 -21.02
CA ASN A 331 2.88 9.04 -22.27
C ASN A 331 3.37 7.60 -22.03
N GLU A 332 4.33 7.40 -21.13
CA GLU A 332 4.73 6.05 -20.72
C GLU A 332 3.62 5.35 -19.93
N PHE A 333 2.94 6.05 -19.02
CA PHE A 333 1.78 5.49 -18.31
C PHE A 333 0.67 5.07 -19.28
N ALA A 334 0.36 5.90 -20.27
CA ALA A 334 -0.60 5.58 -21.32
C ALA A 334 -0.18 4.32 -22.14
N ARG A 335 1.09 4.26 -22.52
CA ARG A 335 1.63 3.12 -23.29
C ARG A 335 1.51 1.79 -22.54
N VAL A 336 1.78 1.79 -21.21
CA VAL A 336 1.80 0.54 -20.41
C VAL A 336 0.44 0.12 -19.88
N SER A 337 -0.55 1.02 -19.86
CA SER A 337 -1.90 0.77 -19.33
C SER A 337 -3.00 0.77 -20.37
N GLY A 338 -2.80 1.52 -21.46
CA GLY A 338 -3.85 1.83 -22.43
C GLY A 338 -4.80 2.95 -21.96
N TYR A 339 -4.49 3.66 -20.87
CA TYR A 339 -5.28 4.78 -20.36
C TYR A 339 -5.01 6.04 -21.16
N GLU A 340 -6.02 6.90 -21.28
CA GLU A 340 -5.93 8.16 -22.02
C GLU A 340 -5.23 9.24 -21.21
N PRO A 341 -4.14 9.88 -21.72
CA PRO A 341 -3.50 11.01 -21.05
C PRO A 341 -4.29 12.29 -21.34
N VAL A 342 -4.80 12.95 -20.31
CA VAL A 342 -5.54 14.22 -20.42
C VAL A 342 -4.84 15.28 -19.59
N LYS A 343 -4.51 16.43 -20.23
CA LYS A 343 -3.71 17.45 -19.55
C LYS A 343 -4.46 18.13 -18.40
N SER A 344 -5.74 18.45 -18.56
CA SER A 344 -6.53 19.17 -17.56
C SER A 344 -7.94 18.57 -17.41
N ALA A 345 -8.41 18.51 -16.17
CA ALA A 345 -9.77 18.05 -15.83
C ALA A 345 -10.80 19.20 -15.75
N ASN A 346 -10.43 20.45 -15.96
CA ASN A 346 -11.24 21.64 -15.65
C ASN A 346 -11.77 21.61 -14.20
N SER A 347 -10.98 21.14 -13.28
CA SER A 347 -11.23 21.12 -11.83
C SER A 347 -10.06 21.74 -11.10
N TYR A 348 -10.31 22.18 -9.88
CA TYR A 348 -9.35 22.85 -9.02
C TYR A 348 -9.34 22.18 -7.64
N ALA A 349 -8.47 22.67 -6.75
CA ALA A 349 -8.39 22.26 -5.35
C ALA A 349 -8.10 20.77 -5.09
N GLY A 350 -7.72 20.00 -6.12
CA GLY A 350 -7.30 18.61 -6.00
C GLY A 350 -5.89 18.44 -5.39
N TYR A 351 -5.63 17.27 -4.81
CA TYR A 351 -4.31 16.95 -4.26
C TYR A 351 -3.19 17.06 -5.32
N LYS A 352 -3.41 16.52 -6.53
CA LYS A 352 -2.49 16.62 -7.66
C LYS A 352 -2.29 18.08 -8.08
N ASP A 353 -3.37 18.88 -8.14
CA ASP A 353 -3.34 20.25 -8.58
C ASP A 353 -2.48 21.11 -7.64
N TRP A 354 -2.71 20.97 -6.34
CA TRP A 354 -1.91 21.63 -5.32
C TRP A 354 -0.45 21.20 -5.37
N TYR A 355 -0.19 19.91 -5.56
CA TYR A 355 1.18 19.41 -5.66
C TYR A 355 1.91 20.00 -6.87
N ILE A 356 1.28 20.06 -8.04
CA ILE A 356 1.86 20.70 -9.23
C ILE A 356 2.07 22.18 -8.99
N GLN A 357 1.06 22.88 -8.43
CA GLN A 357 1.12 24.31 -8.17
C GLN A 357 2.30 24.70 -7.27
N ASP A 358 2.47 24.02 -6.14
CA ASP A 358 3.41 24.42 -5.09
C ASP A 358 4.83 23.87 -5.31
N TRP A 359 4.97 22.64 -5.86
CA TRP A 359 6.29 22.01 -6.07
C TRP A 359 6.79 22.07 -7.50
N ARG A 360 5.96 22.34 -8.49
CA ARG A 360 6.33 22.31 -9.91
C ARG A 360 6.97 20.97 -10.31
N ARG A 361 6.43 19.87 -9.77
CA ARG A 361 6.87 18.50 -10.01
C ARG A 361 5.74 17.64 -10.58
N PRO A 362 6.08 16.47 -11.18
CA PRO A 362 5.07 15.60 -11.80
C PRO A 362 4.05 15.08 -10.80
N GLY A 363 2.80 15.45 -10.99
CA GLY A 363 1.63 14.97 -10.23
C GLY A 363 0.59 14.39 -11.18
N PHE A 364 0.00 13.26 -10.78
CA PHE A 364 -0.95 12.52 -11.62
C PHE A 364 -2.18 12.11 -10.82
N THR A 365 -3.36 12.26 -11.43
CA THR A 365 -4.58 11.58 -11.00
C THR A 365 -4.86 10.46 -11.98
N VAL A 366 -4.94 9.23 -11.51
CA VAL A 366 -5.15 8.03 -12.32
C VAL A 366 -6.54 7.49 -12.05
N GLU A 367 -7.43 7.61 -13.03
CA GLU A 367 -8.83 7.20 -12.97
C GLU A 367 -8.96 5.73 -13.43
N LEU A 368 -9.09 4.82 -12.47
CA LEU A 368 -9.13 3.37 -12.72
C LEU A 368 -10.51 2.92 -13.22
N GLY A 369 -10.52 1.95 -14.14
CA GLY A 369 -11.73 1.25 -14.59
C GLY A 369 -12.77 2.14 -15.27
N ARG A 370 -13.95 1.58 -15.55
CA ARG A 370 -15.04 2.28 -16.26
C ARG A 370 -16.40 1.96 -15.67
N GLY A 371 -17.31 2.93 -15.70
CA GLY A 371 -18.70 2.76 -15.28
C GLY A 371 -19.17 3.81 -14.30
N THR A 372 -19.89 3.41 -13.27
CA THR A 372 -20.42 4.29 -12.22
C THR A 372 -19.86 3.84 -10.87
N ASN A 373 -19.41 4.80 -10.07
CA ASN A 373 -18.92 4.53 -8.71
C ASN A 373 -20.05 4.18 -7.73
N PRO A 374 -19.83 3.21 -6.82
CA PRO A 374 -18.63 2.39 -6.71
C PRO A 374 -18.51 1.39 -7.88
N LEU A 375 -17.32 1.28 -8.43
CA LEU A 375 -17.09 0.27 -9.47
C LEU A 375 -17.32 -1.15 -8.92
N PRO A 376 -17.97 -2.03 -9.67
CA PRO A 376 -18.20 -3.40 -9.22
C PRO A 376 -16.86 -4.13 -9.05
N ILE A 377 -16.73 -4.89 -7.97
CA ILE A 377 -15.48 -5.62 -7.65
C ILE A 377 -15.09 -6.64 -8.72
N SER A 378 -16.03 -7.07 -9.57
CA SER A 378 -15.74 -7.92 -10.73
C SER A 378 -14.79 -7.29 -11.75
N GLN A 379 -14.60 -5.96 -11.74
CA GLN A 379 -13.61 -5.28 -12.57
C GLN A 379 -12.19 -5.32 -11.99
N PHE A 380 -12.01 -5.80 -10.76
CA PHE A 380 -10.74 -5.74 -10.05
C PHE A 380 -9.55 -6.29 -10.85
N ASP A 381 -9.69 -7.47 -11.40
CA ASP A 381 -8.59 -8.14 -12.11
C ASP A 381 -8.17 -7.35 -13.37
N GLU A 382 -9.12 -6.83 -14.13
CA GLU A 382 -8.85 -5.99 -15.31
C GLU A 382 -8.19 -4.67 -14.90
N ILE A 383 -8.74 -3.98 -13.88
CA ILE A 383 -8.21 -2.75 -13.33
C ILE A 383 -6.76 -2.97 -12.87
N TYR A 384 -6.51 -4.03 -12.10
CA TYR A 384 -5.18 -4.34 -11.61
C TYR A 384 -4.20 -4.62 -12.76
N GLN A 385 -4.61 -5.42 -13.74
CA GLN A 385 -3.75 -5.71 -14.88
C GLN A 385 -3.38 -4.46 -15.68
N LYS A 386 -4.30 -3.54 -15.91
CA LYS A 386 -4.01 -2.29 -16.61
C LYS A 386 -3.14 -1.35 -15.77
N SER A 387 -3.48 -1.14 -14.50
CA SER A 387 -2.77 -0.22 -13.61
C SER A 387 -1.39 -0.71 -13.17
N LEU A 388 -1.12 -2.03 -13.20
CA LEU A 388 0.19 -2.58 -12.83
C LEU A 388 1.34 -1.94 -13.62
N GLY A 389 1.12 -1.65 -14.91
CA GLY A 389 2.10 -0.93 -15.73
C GLY A 389 2.40 0.47 -15.20
N ILE A 390 1.37 1.20 -14.76
CA ILE A 390 1.52 2.56 -14.19
C ILE A 390 2.30 2.52 -12.88
N PHE A 391 2.00 1.58 -11.97
CA PHE A 391 2.74 1.40 -10.73
C PHE A 391 4.24 1.14 -11.00
N LEU A 392 4.55 0.26 -11.96
CA LEU A 392 5.93 -0.03 -12.33
C LEU A 392 6.61 1.17 -12.98
N ALA A 393 5.94 1.84 -13.93
CA ALA A 393 6.47 3.01 -14.61
C ALA A 393 6.70 4.18 -13.64
N GLY A 394 5.85 4.33 -12.64
CA GLY A 394 6.05 5.28 -11.55
C GLY A 394 7.39 5.11 -10.82
N LEU A 395 7.98 3.90 -10.82
CA LEU A 395 9.27 3.64 -10.20
C LEU A 395 10.45 3.96 -11.13
N TYR A 396 10.35 3.60 -12.42
CA TYR A 396 11.52 3.69 -13.32
C TYR A 396 11.60 5.00 -14.10
N MET A 397 10.49 5.70 -14.33
CA MET A 397 10.47 7.03 -14.95
C MET A 397 10.95 8.09 -13.94
#